data_bb0b45c1789527c873a99db1e4aee7c6
#
_entry.id   bb0b45c1789527c873a99db1e4aee7c6
#
_cell.length_a   1.000
_cell.length_b   1.000
_cell.length_c   1.000
_cell.angle_alpha   90.00
_cell.angle_beta   90.00
_cell.angle_gamma   90.00
#
_symmetry.space_group_name_H-M   'P 1'
#
loop_
_entity.id
_entity.type
_entity.pdbx_description
1 polymer ?
#
loop_
_entity_poly.entity_id
_entity_poly.type
_entity_poly.pdbx_seq_one_letter_code
_entity_poly.pdbx_strand_id
1 'polypeptide(L)'
;ADPIRITFLMIQAVCYGAMTSIYCVFFLNNYFTRFRKMLKIHFLEEDKKVMRISGTILILIIVVVLFTLCNVIVVPYQLAFTYKTSSLSSPMSTYVVNLIKMLILSITISSYPIYLVLRGMRNRFKDVSLQLKSIAEDGDLSKLIDITMLDDFGLLTSSINTLVKQLEKMISQMRIES
;
A
#
# COMPACT_ATOMS: atom_id res chain seq x y z
N ALA A 1 -19.90 -27.28 21.09
CA ALA A 1 -18.97 -26.79 20.04
C ALA A 1 -17.54 -26.95 20.58
N ASP A 2 -16.64 -27.53 19.79
CA ASP A 2 -15.24 -27.73 20.20
C ASP A 2 -14.58 -26.36 20.42
N PRO A 3 -13.99 -26.10 21.59
CA PRO A 3 -13.36 -24.82 21.92
C PRO A 3 -12.24 -24.45 20.93
N ILE A 4 -11.53 -25.46 20.43
CA ILE A 4 -10.46 -25.30 19.44
C ILE A 4 -11.01 -24.73 18.13
N ARG A 5 -12.16 -25.24 17.67
CA ARG A 5 -12.82 -24.75 16.45
C ARG A 5 -13.25 -23.29 16.57
N ILE A 6 -13.79 -22.90 17.71
CA ILE A 6 -14.21 -21.51 17.97
C ILE A 6 -12.97 -20.60 17.93
N THR A 7 -11.87 -21.00 18.55
CA THR A 7 -10.62 -20.22 18.54
C THR A 7 -10.10 -20.03 17.12
N PHE A 8 -10.07 -21.07 16.29
CA PHE A 8 -9.65 -20.96 14.88
C PHE A 8 -10.57 -20.04 14.06
N LEU A 9 -11.87 -20.11 14.26
CA LEU A 9 -12.81 -19.22 13.58
C LEU A 9 -12.62 -17.75 14.00
N MET A 10 -12.33 -17.49 15.27
CA MET A 10 -12.03 -16.13 15.75
C MET A 10 -10.73 -15.60 15.15
N ILE A 11 -9.67 -16.39 15.13
CA ILE A 11 -8.39 -16.01 14.50
C ILE A 11 -8.60 -15.68 13.01
N GLN A 12 -9.35 -16.53 12.32
CA GLN A 12 -9.66 -16.34 10.92
C GLN A 12 -10.46 -15.04 10.69
N ALA A 13 -11.46 -14.76 11.50
CA ALA A 13 -12.25 -13.52 11.41
C ALA A 13 -11.38 -12.27 11.61
N VAL A 14 -10.45 -12.30 12.58
CA VAL A 14 -9.49 -11.20 12.80
C VAL A 14 -8.57 -11.01 11.59
N CYS A 15 -8.03 -12.09 11.02
CA CYS A 15 -7.18 -12.01 9.84
C CYS A 15 -7.91 -11.44 8.62
N TYR A 16 -9.14 -11.87 8.36
CA TYR A 16 -9.97 -11.31 7.27
C TYR A 16 -10.34 -9.85 7.53
N GLY A 17 -10.66 -9.48 8.77
CA GLY A 17 -10.91 -8.09 9.18
C GLY A 17 -9.70 -7.19 8.94
N ALA A 18 -8.50 -7.66 9.30
CA ALA A 18 -7.25 -6.93 9.06
C ALA A 18 -6.98 -6.73 7.56
N MET A 19 -7.18 -7.76 6.73
CA MET A 19 -7.05 -7.64 5.27
C MET A 19 -8.06 -6.66 4.69
N THR A 20 -9.33 -6.73 5.09
CA THR A 20 -10.37 -5.79 4.64
C THR A 20 -10.02 -4.36 5.02
N SER A 21 -9.50 -4.13 6.23
CA SER A 21 -9.06 -2.81 6.68
C SER A 21 -7.95 -2.25 5.79
N ILE A 22 -6.98 -3.07 5.38
CA ILE A 22 -5.93 -2.65 4.44
C ILE A 22 -6.54 -2.20 3.11
N TYR A 23 -7.48 -2.97 2.54
CA TYR A 23 -8.16 -2.57 1.30
C TYR A 23 -8.88 -1.23 1.44
N CYS A 24 -9.60 -1.02 2.56
CA CYS A 24 -10.28 0.25 2.85
C CYS A 24 -9.28 1.41 2.93
N VAL A 25 -8.16 1.24 3.64
CA VAL A 25 -7.12 2.28 3.75
C VAL A 25 -6.53 2.63 2.37
N PHE A 26 -6.24 1.63 1.53
CA PHE A 26 -5.75 1.88 0.17
C PHE A 26 -6.77 2.60 -0.69
N PHE A 27 -8.03 2.21 -0.64
CA PHE A 27 -9.10 2.85 -1.38
C PHE A 27 -9.27 4.31 -0.98
N LEU A 28 -9.36 4.58 0.33
CA LEU A 28 -9.46 5.93 0.88
C LEU A 28 -8.23 6.79 0.50
N ASN A 29 -7.03 6.25 0.64
CA ASN A 29 -5.82 6.99 0.29
C ASN A 29 -5.77 7.37 -1.19
N ASN A 30 -6.19 6.47 -2.08
CA ASN A 30 -6.29 6.77 -3.52
C ASN A 30 -7.35 7.84 -3.82
N TYR A 31 -8.48 7.82 -3.10
CA TYR A 31 -9.51 8.83 -3.20
C TYR A 31 -9.01 10.21 -2.73
N PHE A 32 -8.36 10.26 -1.56
CA PHE A 32 -7.78 11.48 -1.02
C PHE A 32 -6.62 12.05 -1.85
N THR A 33 -5.90 11.24 -2.59
CA THR A 33 -4.85 11.70 -3.51
C THR A 33 -5.42 12.64 -4.59
N ARG A 34 -6.63 12.36 -5.10
CA ARG A 34 -7.31 13.24 -6.06
C ARG A 34 -7.66 14.59 -5.44
N PHE A 35 -8.13 14.59 -4.20
CA PHE A 35 -8.45 15.80 -3.45
C PHE A 35 -7.22 16.68 -3.22
N ARG A 36 -6.09 16.06 -2.83
CA ARG A 36 -4.83 16.78 -2.59
C ARG A 36 -4.27 17.42 -3.85
N LYS A 37 -4.39 16.78 -5.00
CA LYS A 37 -4.02 17.38 -6.30
C LYS A 37 -4.81 18.67 -6.60
N MET A 38 -6.06 18.76 -6.17
CA MET A 38 -6.86 19.98 -6.31
C MET A 38 -6.40 21.11 -5.39
N LEU A 39 -5.83 20.78 -4.23
CA LEU A 39 -5.37 21.76 -3.23
C LEU A 39 -4.01 22.39 -3.56
N LYS A 40 -3.29 21.91 -4.59
CA LYS A 40 -1.98 22.42 -5.04
C LYS A 40 -1.00 22.68 -3.88
N ILE A 41 -0.77 21.68 -3.03
CA ILE A 41 0.15 21.79 -1.91
C ILE A 41 1.58 21.61 -2.44
N HIS A 42 2.46 22.60 -2.23
CA HIS A 42 3.83 22.57 -2.72
C HIS A 42 4.89 22.41 -1.64
N PHE A 43 4.52 22.66 -0.36
CA PHE A 43 5.43 22.57 0.78
C PHE A 43 4.79 21.82 1.92
N LEU A 44 5.59 21.01 2.63
CA LEU A 44 5.21 20.35 3.87
C LEU A 44 6.00 20.98 5.02
N GLU A 45 5.31 21.28 6.12
CA GLU A 45 5.96 21.65 7.37
C GLU A 45 6.72 20.42 7.93
N GLU A 46 7.99 20.62 8.26
CA GLU A 46 8.90 19.57 8.73
C GLU A 46 8.44 18.91 10.05
N ASP A 47 7.68 19.64 10.89
CA ASP A 47 7.20 19.17 12.19
C ASP A 47 5.97 18.25 12.14
N LYS A 48 5.35 18.06 10.98
CA LYS A 48 4.23 17.13 10.88
C LYS A 48 4.72 15.69 10.83
N LYS A 49 4.19 14.89 11.76
CA LYS A 49 4.41 13.43 11.84
C LYS A 49 3.99 12.77 10.52
N VAL A 50 4.94 12.68 9.60
CA VAL A 50 4.74 12.11 8.28
C VAL A 50 4.75 10.58 8.39
N MET A 51 3.77 9.94 7.79
CA MET A 51 3.65 8.48 7.80
C MET A 51 4.75 7.88 6.92
N ARG A 52 5.75 7.25 7.52
CA ARG A 52 6.86 6.63 6.78
C ARG A 52 6.34 5.52 5.88
N ILE A 53 6.64 5.59 4.59
CA ILE A 53 6.30 4.55 3.60
C ILE A 53 6.83 3.20 4.05
N SER A 54 8.05 3.17 4.57
CA SER A 54 8.69 1.97 5.11
C SER A 54 7.82 1.29 6.17
N GLY A 55 7.24 2.06 7.12
CA GLY A 55 6.33 1.52 8.13
C GLY A 55 5.04 0.95 7.54
N THR A 56 4.46 1.65 6.56
CA THR A 56 3.24 1.19 5.88
C THR A 56 3.48 -0.12 5.12
N ILE A 57 4.60 -0.23 4.42
CA ILE A 57 4.99 -1.45 3.70
C ILE A 57 5.24 -2.61 4.67
N LEU A 58 5.93 -2.34 5.78
CA LEU A 58 6.21 -3.35 6.80
C LEU A 58 4.92 -3.91 7.42
N ILE A 59 3.99 -3.04 7.80
CA ILE A 59 2.67 -3.46 8.32
C ILE A 59 1.92 -4.29 7.27
N LEU A 60 1.93 -3.86 6.01
CA LEU A 60 1.30 -4.59 4.91
C LEU A 60 1.89 -6.01 4.79
N ILE A 61 3.21 -6.14 4.78
CA ILE A 61 3.90 -7.44 4.67
C ILE A 61 3.51 -8.33 5.85
N ILE A 62 3.54 -7.80 7.08
CA ILE A 62 3.17 -8.56 8.28
C ILE A 62 1.74 -9.08 8.16
N VAL A 63 0.77 -8.24 7.79
CA VAL A 63 -0.63 -8.64 7.67
C VAL A 63 -0.83 -9.67 6.56
N VAL A 64 -0.17 -9.51 5.42
CA VAL A 64 -0.24 -10.48 4.31
C VAL A 64 0.34 -11.83 4.73
N VAL A 65 1.48 -11.84 5.42
CA VAL A 65 2.10 -13.07 5.93
C VAL A 65 1.20 -13.76 6.95
N LEU A 66 0.68 -13.01 7.93
CA LEU A 66 -0.24 -13.55 8.93
C LEU A 66 -1.52 -14.10 8.29
N PHE A 67 -2.09 -13.40 7.32
CA PHE A 67 -3.26 -13.86 6.58
C PHE A 67 -2.97 -15.17 5.83
N THR A 68 -1.84 -15.26 5.15
CA THR A 68 -1.45 -16.44 4.39
C THR A 68 -1.21 -17.65 5.34
N LEU A 69 -0.48 -17.42 6.44
CA LEU A 69 -0.25 -18.46 7.46
C LEU A 69 -1.56 -18.94 8.09
N CYS A 70 -2.46 -18.01 8.42
CA CYS A 70 -3.77 -18.35 8.97
C CYS A 70 -4.55 -19.26 8.00
N ASN A 71 -4.59 -18.93 6.72
CA ASN A 71 -5.29 -19.74 5.73
C ASN A 71 -4.63 -21.13 5.52
N VAL A 72 -3.29 -21.20 5.52
CA VAL A 72 -2.56 -22.47 5.36
C VAL A 72 -2.80 -23.43 6.54
N ILE A 73 -3.02 -22.90 7.75
CA ILE A 73 -3.23 -23.73 8.94
C ILE A 73 -4.73 -24.01 9.17
N VAL A 74 -5.55 -22.97 9.14
CA VAL A 74 -6.96 -23.05 9.57
C VAL A 74 -7.85 -23.72 8.53
N VAL A 75 -7.64 -23.45 7.24
CA VAL A 75 -8.47 -24.02 6.19
C VAL A 75 -8.37 -25.55 6.08
N PRO A 76 -7.15 -26.16 6.06
CA PRO A 76 -7.03 -27.60 6.08
C PRO A 76 -7.65 -28.24 7.32
N TYR A 77 -7.45 -27.63 8.49
CA TYR A 77 -8.05 -28.13 9.73
C TYR A 77 -9.59 -28.15 9.68
N GLN A 78 -10.20 -27.04 9.22
CA GLN A 78 -11.64 -26.95 9.08
C GLN A 78 -12.19 -27.95 8.06
N LEU A 79 -11.54 -28.10 6.91
CA LEU A 79 -11.90 -29.07 5.91
C LEU A 79 -11.82 -30.49 6.46
N ALA A 80 -10.72 -30.85 7.13
CA ALA A 80 -10.56 -32.17 7.74
C ALA A 80 -11.65 -32.47 8.77
N PHE A 81 -11.98 -31.49 9.61
CA PHE A 81 -13.07 -31.64 10.59
C PHE A 81 -14.43 -31.82 9.94
N THR A 82 -14.73 -31.05 8.89
CA THR A 82 -16.00 -31.15 8.15
C THR A 82 -16.12 -32.53 7.48
N TYR A 83 -15.04 -33.05 6.92
CA TYR A 83 -15.03 -34.41 6.34
C TYR A 83 -15.20 -35.50 7.38
N LYS A 84 -14.65 -35.35 8.59
CA LYS A 84 -14.80 -36.31 9.68
C LYS A 84 -16.23 -36.34 10.22
N THR A 85 -16.93 -35.21 10.24
CA THR A 85 -18.29 -35.09 10.81
C THR A 85 -19.41 -35.34 9.78
N SER A 86 -19.14 -35.15 8.49
CA SER A 86 -20.09 -35.51 7.45
C SER A 86 -19.99 -37.02 7.18
N SER A 87 -21.10 -37.72 7.40
CA SER A 87 -21.26 -39.15 7.10
C SER A 87 -21.24 -39.46 5.58
N LEU A 88 -21.01 -38.46 4.73
CA LEU A 88 -20.81 -38.63 3.31
C LEU A 88 -19.36 -39.10 3.08
N SER A 89 -19.22 -40.28 2.50
CA SER A 89 -17.97 -40.82 1.97
C SER A 89 -17.52 -40.05 0.73
N SER A 90 -17.21 -38.74 0.91
CA SER A 90 -16.65 -37.97 -0.19
C SER A 90 -15.23 -38.41 -0.45
N PRO A 91 -14.85 -38.68 -1.70
CA PRO A 91 -13.53 -39.21 -2.03
C PRO A 91 -12.43 -38.23 -1.60
N MET A 92 -11.30 -38.74 -1.14
CA MET A 92 -10.11 -37.95 -0.73
C MET A 92 -9.68 -36.94 -1.80
N SER A 93 -9.94 -37.24 -3.07
CA SER A 93 -9.71 -36.33 -4.20
C SER A 93 -10.48 -35.01 -4.07
N THR A 94 -11.72 -35.03 -3.58
CA THR A 94 -12.55 -33.83 -3.39
C THR A 94 -11.97 -32.93 -2.29
N TYR A 95 -11.46 -33.53 -1.21
CA TYR A 95 -10.75 -32.79 -0.17
C TYR A 95 -9.52 -32.06 -0.70
N VAL A 96 -8.66 -32.77 -1.45
CA VAL A 96 -7.44 -32.19 -2.03
C VAL A 96 -7.78 -31.06 -3.01
N VAL A 97 -8.77 -31.25 -3.88
CA VAL A 97 -9.20 -30.22 -4.84
C VAL A 97 -9.71 -28.97 -4.13
N ASN A 98 -10.51 -29.11 -3.07
CA ASN A 98 -11.01 -27.96 -2.31
C ASN A 98 -9.87 -27.24 -1.56
N LEU A 99 -8.91 -27.96 -1.03
CA LEU A 99 -7.72 -27.39 -0.40
C LEU A 99 -6.89 -26.58 -1.39
N ILE A 100 -6.63 -27.11 -2.57
CA ILE A 100 -5.91 -26.40 -3.64
C ILE A 100 -6.65 -25.13 -4.06
N LYS A 101 -7.95 -25.22 -4.27
CA LYS A 101 -8.78 -24.04 -4.62
C LYS A 101 -8.67 -22.94 -3.56
N MET A 102 -8.76 -23.27 -2.30
CA MET A 102 -8.65 -22.31 -1.20
C MET A 102 -7.25 -21.69 -1.10
N LEU A 103 -6.19 -22.46 -1.32
CA LEU A 103 -4.81 -21.95 -1.34
C LEU A 103 -4.61 -20.97 -2.50
N ILE A 104 -5.07 -21.31 -3.71
CA ILE A 104 -4.99 -20.42 -4.87
C ILE A 104 -5.74 -19.12 -4.59
N LEU A 105 -6.95 -19.20 -4.06
CA LEU A 105 -7.75 -18.02 -3.71
C LEU A 105 -7.03 -17.14 -2.67
N SER A 106 -6.46 -17.74 -1.63
CA SER A 106 -5.71 -17.04 -0.58
C SER A 106 -4.50 -16.30 -1.15
N ILE A 107 -3.71 -16.93 -2.00
CA ILE A 107 -2.55 -16.33 -2.66
C ILE A 107 -2.98 -15.17 -3.55
N THR A 108 -4.06 -15.34 -4.33
CA THR A 108 -4.59 -14.30 -5.22
C THR A 108 -5.04 -13.07 -4.43
N ILE A 109 -5.78 -13.27 -3.35
CA ILE A 109 -6.23 -12.18 -2.47
C ILE A 109 -5.02 -11.48 -1.81
N SER A 110 -4.00 -12.22 -1.39
CA SER A 110 -2.81 -11.67 -0.74
C SER A 110 -1.91 -10.88 -1.70
N SER A 111 -1.82 -11.27 -2.96
CA SER A 111 -0.96 -10.62 -3.96
C SER A 111 -1.48 -9.25 -4.40
N TYR A 112 -2.78 -9.04 -4.37
CA TYR A 112 -3.40 -7.82 -4.87
C TYR A 112 -2.99 -6.54 -4.11
N PRO A 113 -2.98 -6.48 -2.76
CA PRO A 113 -2.51 -5.28 -2.04
C PRO A 113 -1.05 -4.97 -2.32
N ILE A 114 -0.19 -5.99 -2.43
CA ILE A 114 1.22 -5.81 -2.79
C ILE A 114 1.34 -5.14 -4.16
N TYR A 115 0.60 -5.65 -5.15
CA TYR A 115 0.56 -5.06 -6.48
C TYR A 115 0.09 -3.59 -6.46
N LEU A 116 -0.95 -3.26 -5.67
CA LEU A 116 -1.45 -1.89 -5.54
C LEU A 116 -0.39 -0.95 -4.97
N VAL A 117 0.35 -1.38 -3.95
CA VAL A 117 1.44 -0.58 -3.36
C VAL A 117 2.54 -0.33 -4.38
N LEU A 118 3.03 -1.38 -5.02
CA LEU A 118 4.11 -1.28 -6.01
C LEU A 118 3.71 -0.38 -7.18
N ARG A 119 2.49 -0.55 -7.69
CA ARG A 119 1.94 0.30 -8.75
C ARG A 119 1.83 1.77 -8.30
N GLY A 120 1.35 2.00 -7.10
CA GLY A 120 1.25 3.33 -6.50
C GLY A 120 2.61 4.02 -6.39
N MET A 121 3.62 3.32 -5.87
CA MET A 121 4.99 3.83 -5.78
C MET A 121 5.58 4.16 -7.16
N ARG A 122 5.46 3.24 -8.12
CA ARG A 122 5.96 3.44 -9.48
C ARG A 122 5.36 4.67 -10.15
N ASN A 123 4.05 4.86 -10.02
CA ASN A 123 3.36 6.00 -10.62
C ASN A 123 3.85 7.32 -10.01
N ARG A 124 4.03 7.39 -8.69
CA ARG A 124 4.54 8.58 -7.99
C ARG A 124 5.96 8.93 -8.41
N PHE A 125 6.83 7.92 -8.47
CA PHE A 125 8.20 8.10 -8.94
C PHE A 125 8.23 8.66 -10.36
N LYS A 126 7.38 8.12 -11.24
CA LYS A 126 7.24 8.61 -12.61
C LYS A 126 6.74 10.06 -12.66
N ASP A 127 5.73 10.39 -11.85
CA ASP A 127 5.16 11.76 -11.82
C ASP A 127 6.22 12.78 -11.38
N VAL A 128 6.94 12.52 -10.29
CA VAL A 128 8.01 13.40 -9.80
C VAL A 128 9.16 13.51 -10.82
N SER A 129 9.58 12.39 -11.41
CA SER A 129 10.64 12.37 -12.40
C SER A 129 10.29 13.17 -13.66
N LEU A 130 9.06 13.05 -14.16
CA LEU A 130 8.59 13.80 -15.32
C LEU A 130 8.52 15.30 -15.04
N GLN A 131 8.06 15.72 -13.87
CA GLN A 131 8.00 17.12 -13.48
C GLN A 131 9.40 17.71 -13.32
N LEU A 132 10.31 16.98 -12.68
CA LEU A 132 11.73 17.38 -12.60
C LEU A 132 12.38 17.53 -13.98
N LYS A 133 12.09 16.60 -14.88
CA LYS A 133 12.60 16.66 -16.26
C LYS A 133 12.05 17.89 -16.98
N SER A 134 10.77 18.20 -16.85
CA SER A 134 10.16 19.41 -17.44
C SER A 134 10.80 20.70 -16.89
N ILE A 135 11.05 20.79 -15.57
CA ILE A 135 11.74 21.94 -14.97
C ILE A 135 13.15 22.07 -15.53
N ALA A 136 13.88 20.96 -15.70
CA ALA A 136 15.25 20.97 -16.22
C ALA A 136 15.33 21.32 -17.72
N GLU A 137 14.37 20.85 -18.52
CA GLU A 137 14.34 21.10 -19.98
C GLU A 137 13.81 22.49 -20.31
N ASP A 138 12.76 22.94 -19.63
CA ASP A 138 12.16 24.26 -19.86
C ASP A 138 13.00 25.40 -19.25
N GLY A 139 13.87 25.10 -18.29
CA GLY A 139 14.62 26.10 -17.52
C GLY A 139 13.74 27.01 -16.64
N ASP A 140 12.45 26.67 -16.52
CA ASP A 140 11.47 27.44 -15.77
C ASP A 140 11.44 26.98 -14.29
N LEU A 141 12.28 27.64 -13.49
CA LEU A 141 12.41 27.39 -12.05
C LEU A 141 11.21 27.91 -11.23
N SER A 142 10.27 28.62 -11.86
CA SER A 142 9.05 29.06 -11.16
C SER A 142 8.05 27.92 -10.95
N LYS A 143 8.19 26.83 -11.70
CA LYS A 143 7.32 25.64 -11.60
C LYS A 143 7.69 24.83 -10.38
N LEU A 144 6.74 24.63 -9.47
CA LEU A 144 6.86 23.77 -8.31
C LEU A 144 6.13 22.45 -8.54
N ILE A 145 6.66 21.38 -7.94
CA ILE A 145 6.08 20.04 -7.99
C ILE A 145 4.95 19.92 -6.97
N ASP A 146 3.79 19.44 -7.40
CA ASP A 146 2.64 19.24 -6.50
C ASP A 146 2.88 18.08 -5.51
N ILE A 147 2.69 18.35 -4.22
CA ILE A 147 2.77 17.32 -3.17
C ILE A 147 1.42 16.59 -3.12
N THR A 148 1.42 15.35 -3.57
CA THR A 148 0.21 14.53 -3.64
C THR A 148 0.00 13.66 -2.40
N MET A 149 1.03 13.47 -1.57
CA MET A 149 1.02 12.59 -0.40
C MET A 149 1.76 13.20 0.79
N LEU A 150 1.31 12.84 2.00
CA LEU A 150 1.93 13.21 3.26
C LEU A 150 2.79 12.02 3.76
N ASP A 151 3.81 11.67 2.97
CA ASP A 151 4.72 10.56 3.23
C ASP A 151 6.16 10.95 2.82
N ASP A 152 7.10 10.01 2.87
CA ASP A 152 8.50 10.24 2.53
C ASP A 152 8.67 10.81 1.10
N PHE A 153 7.77 10.45 0.14
CA PHE A 153 7.76 11.07 -1.20
C PHE A 153 7.31 12.52 -1.17
N GLY A 154 6.34 12.85 -0.32
CA GLY A 154 5.92 14.23 -0.11
C GLY A 154 7.04 15.09 0.47
N LEU A 155 7.80 14.56 1.44
CA LEU A 155 8.99 15.22 1.99
C LEU A 155 10.07 15.41 0.93
N LEU A 156 10.37 14.38 0.15
CA LEU A 156 11.32 14.46 -0.96
C LEU A 156 10.90 15.55 -1.96
N THR A 157 9.64 15.58 -2.33
CA THR A 157 9.09 16.60 -3.25
C THR A 157 9.21 18.01 -2.67
N SER A 158 8.91 18.17 -1.37
CA SER A 158 9.08 19.45 -0.66
C SER A 158 10.53 19.91 -0.66
N SER A 159 11.48 19.00 -0.41
CA SER A 159 12.92 19.29 -0.44
C SER A 159 13.40 19.71 -1.84
N ILE A 160 12.89 19.06 -2.88
CA ILE A 160 13.16 19.42 -4.27
C ILE A 160 12.61 20.82 -4.58
N ASN A 161 11.38 21.14 -4.17
CA ASN A 161 10.80 22.46 -4.34
C ASN A 161 11.60 23.55 -3.62
N THR A 162 12.14 23.26 -2.46
CA THR A 162 13.03 24.16 -1.72
C THR A 162 14.33 24.40 -2.48
N LEU A 163 14.93 23.36 -3.04
CA LEU A 163 16.13 23.45 -3.90
C LEU A 163 15.88 24.31 -5.14
N VAL A 164 14.77 24.08 -5.85
CA VAL A 164 14.39 24.86 -7.04
C VAL A 164 14.23 26.35 -6.69
N LYS A 165 13.58 26.69 -5.58
CA LYS A 165 13.47 28.07 -5.09
C LYS A 165 14.83 28.71 -4.75
N GLN A 166 15.73 27.94 -4.15
CA GLN A 166 17.08 28.45 -3.84
C GLN A 166 17.87 28.74 -5.12
N LEU A 167 17.76 27.86 -6.12
CA LEU A 167 18.39 28.07 -7.43
C LEU A 167 17.81 29.31 -8.14
N GLU A 168 16.49 29.48 -8.16
CA GLU A 168 15.83 30.66 -8.70
C GLU A 168 16.34 31.95 -8.06
N LYS A 169 16.44 31.95 -6.72
CA LYS A 169 17.00 33.10 -5.97
C LYS A 169 18.44 33.38 -6.31
N MET A 170 19.31 32.36 -6.41
CA MET A 170 20.71 32.54 -6.78
C MET A 170 20.87 33.11 -8.20
N ILE A 171 20.09 32.63 -9.17
CA ILE A 171 20.12 33.11 -10.55
C ILE A 171 19.62 34.56 -10.62
N SER A 172 18.57 34.90 -9.90
CA SER A 172 18.05 36.26 -9.85
C SER A 172 19.05 37.25 -9.23
N GLN A 173 19.80 36.83 -8.20
CA GLN A 173 20.88 37.63 -7.60
C GLN A 173 22.03 37.86 -8.57
N MET A 174 22.51 36.82 -9.25
CA MET A 174 23.57 36.96 -10.27
C MET A 174 23.18 37.89 -11.44
N ARG A 175 21.88 37.92 -11.79
CA ARG A 175 21.35 38.79 -12.84
C ARG A 175 21.30 40.26 -12.44
N ILE A 176 21.19 40.58 -11.16
CA ILE A 176 21.17 41.95 -10.64
C ILE A 176 22.60 42.50 -10.50
N GLU A 177 23.57 41.63 -10.25
CA GLU A 177 25.00 42.03 -10.08
C GLU A 177 25.77 42.10 -11.39
N SER A 178 25.20 41.64 -12.49
CA SER A 178 25.77 41.67 -13.86
C SER A 178 25.22 42.87 -14.67
#